data_d1289202496a6e12f790cf82d0f51946
#
_entry.id   d1289202496a6e12f790cf82d0f51946
#
_cell.length_a   1.000
_cell.length_b   1.000
_cell.length_c   1.000
_cell.angle_alpha   90.00
_cell.angle_beta   90.00
_cell.angle_gamma   90.00
#
_symmetry.space_group_name_H-M   'P 1'
#
loop_
_entity.id
_entity.type
_entity.pdbx_description
1 polymer ?
#
loop_
_entity_poly.entity_id
_entity_poly.type
_entity_poly.pdbx_seq_one_letter_code
_entity_poly.pdbx_strand_id
1 'polypeptide(L)'
;VSADDPHEPIALPITGELDLHTFRPAEVTALLDDYFVECRQRRIHRVRVVHGKGTGTLRETVHAHLRRSRLVHSFAQGDERSGGWGATIVTLLPADS
;
A
#
# COMPACT_ATOMS: atom_id res chain seq x y z
N VAL A 1 6.84 9.66 -23.72
CA VAL A 1 7.33 8.58 -22.90
C VAL A 1 6.88 7.26 -23.49
N SER A 2 7.78 6.34 -23.59
CA SER A 2 7.48 5.04 -24.15
C SER A 2 6.81 4.14 -23.11
N ALA A 3 5.69 3.56 -23.45
CA ALA A 3 5.06 2.56 -22.61
C ALA A 3 5.88 1.29 -22.49
N ASP A 4 6.90 1.17 -23.33
CA ASP A 4 7.77 -0.01 -23.35
C ASP A 4 8.99 0.16 -22.45
N ASP A 5 9.17 1.29 -21.81
CA ASP A 5 10.32 1.52 -20.94
C ASP A 5 10.16 0.69 -19.67
N PRO A 6 11.01 -0.32 -19.44
CA PRO A 6 10.90 -1.16 -18.26
C PRO A 6 11.22 -0.43 -16.96
N HIS A 7 11.78 0.76 -17.02
CA HIS A 7 12.12 1.56 -15.85
C HIS A 7 11.06 2.59 -15.53
N GLU A 8 10.02 2.68 -16.33
CA GLU A 8 8.92 3.57 -16.04
C GLU A 8 8.19 3.12 -14.79
N PRO A 9 7.93 4.03 -13.86
CA PRO A 9 7.13 3.67 -12.69
C PRO A 9 5.70 3.32 -13.13
N ILE A 10 5.09 2.41 -12.41
CA ILE A 10 3.70 2.03 -12.67
C ILE A 10 2.83 3.27 -12.44
N ALA A 11 2.05 3.62 -13.44
CA ALA A 11 1.19 4.81 -13.37
C ALA A 11 -0.09 4.45 -12.62
N LEU A 12 -0.02 4.38 -11.29
CA LEU A 12 -1.19 4.15 -10.46
C LEU A 12 -1.74 5.49 -9.97
N PRO A 13 -3.07 5.64 -9.96
CA PRO A 13 -3.67 6.80 -9.33
C PRO A 13 -3.32 6.86 -7.85
N ILE A 14 -2.92 8.02 -7.37
CA ILE A 14 -2.58 8.20 -5.97
C ILE A 14 -3.77 8.80 -5.26
N THR A 15 -4.66 7.94 -4.80
CA THR A 15 -5.92 8.35 -4.20
C THR A 15 -6.03 8.04 -2.72
N GLY A 16 -5.07 7.29 -2.17
CA GLY A 16 -5.17 6.79 -0.81
C GLY A 16 -5.75 5.38 -0.74
N GLU A 17 -6.02 4.77 -1.89
CA GLU A 17 -6.46 3.38 -1.96
C GLU A 17 -5.58 2.62 -2.94
N LEU A 18 -5.01 1.53 -2.48
CA LEU A 18 -4.11 0.70 -3.29
C LEU A 18 -4.61 -0.74 -3.29
N ASP A 19 -5.01 -1.21 -4.47
CA ASP A 19 -5.49 -2.58 -4.64
C ASP A 19 -4.35 -3.47 -5.11
N LEU A 20 -4.03 -4.48 -4.31
CA LEU A 20 -2.90 -5.36 -4.57
C LEU A 20 -3.28 -6.71 -5.16
N HIS A 21 -4.57 -6.95 -5.41
CA HIS A 21 -5.00 -8.32 -5.74
C HIS A 21 -4.40 -8.85 -7.05
N THR A 22 -3.93 -7.99 -7.94
CA THR A 22 -3.30 -8.40 -9.19
C THR A 22 -1.77 -8.48 -9.10
N PHE A 23 -1.21 -8.15 -7.95
CA PHE A 23 0.24 -8.14 -7.76
C PHE A 23 0.71 -9.39 -7.03
N ARG A 24 1.93 -9.83 -7.34
CA ARG A 24 2.54 -10.96 -6.65
C ARG A 24 3.15 -10.50 -5.33
N PRO A 25 3.20 -11.37 -4.32
CA PRO A 25 3.82 -11.01 -3.04
C PRO A 25 5.23 -10.43 -3.21
N ALA A 26 6.02 -10.95 -4.15
CA ALA A 26 7.37 -10.47 -4.38
C ALA A 26 7.42 -9.02 -4.87
N GLU A 27 6.35 -8.53 -5.47
CA GLU A 27 6.28 -7.16 -6.00
C GLU A 27 5.75 -6.16 -4.98
N VAL A 28 5.10 -6.66 -3.94
CA VAL A 28 4.26 -5.82 -3.07
C VAL A 28 5.08 -4.88 -2.20
N THR A 29 6.22 -5.32 -1.69
CA THR A 29 6.99 -4.48 -0.76
C THR A 29 7.51 -3.22 -1.43
N ALA A 30 8.08 -3.34 -2.63
CA ALA A 30 8.56 -2.18 -3.37
C ALA A 30 7.40 -1.27 -3.79
N LEU A 31 6.29 -1.88 -4.21
CA LEU A 31 5.11 -1.12 -4.59
C LEU A 31 4.55 -0.30 -3.43
N LEU A 32 4.48 -0.91 -2.24
CA LEU A 32 4.01 -0.22 -1.05
C LEU A 32 4.90 0.97 -0.72
N ASP A 33 6.23 0.78 -0.75
CA ASP A 33 7.15 1.87 -0.47
C ASP A 33 6.97 3.03 -1.44
N ASP A 34 6.91 2.74 -2.73
CA ASP A 34 6.75 3.77 -3.74
C ASP A 34 5.41 4.50 -3.57
N TYR A 35 4.36 3.74 -3.33
CA TYR A 35 3.03 4.32 -3.16
C TYR A 35 2.98 5.22 -1.92
N PHE A 36 3.54 4.77 -0.82
CA PHE A 36 3.54 5.54 0.42
C PHE A 36 4.34 6.84 0.30
N VAL A 37 5.47 6.79 -0.40
CA VAL A 37 6.25 8.01 -0.66
C VAL A 37 5.39 9.03 -1.42
N GLU A 38 4.70 8.57 -2.47
CA GLU A 38 3.84 9.45 -3.25
C GLU A 38 2.68 9.99 -2.43
N CYS A 39 2.07 9.14 -1.60
CA CYS A 39 0.98 9.60 -0.73
C CYS A 39 1.45 10.69 0.23
N ARG A 40 2.60 10.49 0.85
CA ARG A 40 3.13 11.46 1.80
C ARG A 40 3.42 12.81 1.13
N GLN A 41 3.93 12.78 -0.08
CA GLN A 41 4.20 14.02 -0.85
C GLN A 41 2.91 14.78 -1.15
N ARG A 42 1.81 14.06 -1.28
CA ARG A 42 0.50 14.64 -1.54
C ARG A 42 -0.32 14.87 -0.27
N ARG A 43 0.31 14.68 0.88
CA ARG A 43 -0.33 14.84 2.20
C ARG A 43 -1.50 13.89 2.40
N ILE A 44 -1.43 12.73 1.78
CA ILE A 44 -2.36 11.64 2.03
C ILE A 44 -1.73 10.77 3.09
N HIS A 45 -2.26 10.81 4.31
CA HIS A 45 -1.67 10.11 5.45
C HIS A 45 -2.43 8.86 5.84
N ARG A 46 -3.58 8.64 5.26
CA ARG A 46 -4.37 7.44 5.53
C ARG A 46 -4.57 6.70 4.21
N VAL A 47 -4.11 5.45 4.18
CA VAL A 47 -4.12 4.64 2.95
C VAL A 47 -4.86 3.35 3.24
N ARG A 48 -5.78 3.01 2.34
CA ARG A 48 -6.49 1.75 2.38
C ARG A 48 -5.79 0.78 1.41
N VAL A 49 -5.18 -0.26 1.96
CA VAL A 49 -4.47 -1.26 1.16
C VAL A 49 -5.35 -2.49 1.04
N VAL A 50 -5.80 -2.80 -0.16
CA VAL A 50 -6.68 -3.93 -0.43
C VAL A 50 -5.83 -5.11 -0.89
N HIS A 51 -5.72 -6.12 -0.03
CA HIS A 51 -4.96 -7.35 -0.33
C HIS A 51 -5.86 -8.54 -0.60
N GLY A 52 -7.15 -8.39 -0.39
CA GLY A 52 -8.11 -9.46 -0.59
C GLY A 52 -8.16 -10.42 0.59
N LYS A 53 -9.16 -11.29 0.57
CA LYS A 53 -9.38 -12.23 1.67
C LYS A 53 -8.66 -13.56 1.50
N GLY A 54 -8.41 -13.98 0.29
CA GLY A 54 -7.72 -15.20 -0.12
C GLY A 54 -7.16 -16.11 0.98
N THR A 55 -5.94 -16.61 0.77
CA THR A 55 -5.28 -17.49 1.73
C THR A 55 -4.64 -16.75 2.90
N GLY A 56 -4.61 -15.43 2.85
CA GLY A 56 -3.92 -14.62 3.85
C GLY A 56 -2.45 -14.38 3.56
N THR A 57 -1.88 -15.02 2.54
CA THR A 57 -0.47 -14.85 2.21
C THR A 57 -0.13 -13.40 1.90
N LEU A 58 -0.94 -12.76 1.07
CA LEU A 58 -0.69 -11.38 0.69
C LEU A 58 -0.86 -10.44 1.89
N ARG A 59 -1.87 -10.68 2.71
CA ARG A 59 -2.07 -9.90 3.93
C ARG A 59 -0.88 -10.03 4.86
N GLU A 60 -0.35 -11.24 5.04
CA GLU A 60 0.81 -11.47 5.90
C GLU A 60 2.04 -10.73 5.37
N THR A 61 2.25 -10.77 4.05
CA THR A 61 3.35 -10.04 3.42
C THR A 61 3.23 -8.55 3.67
N VAL A 62 2.03 -8.00 3.50
CA VAL A 62 1.77 -6.58 3.74
C VAL A 62 2.03 -6.23 5.20
N HIS A 63 1.45 -6.97 6.13
CA HIS A 63 1.60 -6.66 7.55
C HIS A 63 3.05 -6.76 8.01
N ALA A 64 3.79 -7.77 7.54
CA ALA A 64 5.19 -7.89 7.89
C ALA A 64 6.01 -6.68 7.41
N HIS A 65 5.70 -6.21 6.19
CA HIS A 65 6.38 -5.04 5.64
C HIS A 65 6.02 -3.76 6.40
N LEU A 66 4.74 -3.60 6.76
CA LEU A 66 4.30 -2.43 7.49
C LEU A 66 4.96 -2.30 8.85
N ARG A 67 5.19 -3.42 9.54
CA ARG A 67 5.86 -3.41 10.84
C ARG A 67 7.28 -2.89 10.76
N ARG A 68 7.93 -3.01 9.61
CA ARG A 68 9.32 -2.60 9.42
C ARG A 68 9.45 -1.27 8.70
N SER A 69 8.36 -0.75 8.17
CA SER A 69 8.43 0.46 7.35
C SER A 69 8.62 1.70 8.20
N ARG A 70 9.56 2.54 7.82
CA ARG A 70 9.80 3.83 8.47
C ARG A 70 8.77 4.88 8.04
N LEU A 71 7.98 4.58 7.04
CA LEU A 71 6.96 5.50 6.53
C LEU A 71 5.64 5.35 7.26
N VAL A 72 5.47 4.25 8.00
CA VAL A 72 4.19 3.88 8.60
C VAL A 72 4.18 4.24 10.08
N HIS A 73 3.16 4.99 10.49
CA HIS A 73 2.93 5.29 11.89
C HIS A 73 2.22 4.11 12.56
N SER A 74 1.15 3.62 11.95
CA SER A 74 0.37 2.52 12.50
C SER A 74 -0.48 1.92 11.39
N PHE A 75 -1.03 0.75 11.66
CA PHE A 75 -1.98 0.13 10.74
C PHE A 75 -2.94 -0.76 11.50
N ALA A 76 -4.10 -1.00 10.89
CA ALA A 76 -5.13 -1.84 11.48
C ALA A 76 -5.94 -2.51 10.38
N GLN A 77 -6.56 -3.62 10.69
CA GLN A 77 -7.48 -4.28 9.76
C GLN A 77 -8.66 -3.35 9.49
N GLY A 78 -9.11 -3.32 8.24
CA GLY A 78 -10.28 -2.53 7.88
C GLY A 78 -11.53 -3.06 8.55
N ASP A 79 -12.49 -2.17 8.81
CA ASP A 79 -13.80 -2.57 9.30
C ASP A 79 -14.69 -2.94 8.11
N GLU A 80 -15.96 -3.26 8.38
CA GLU A 80 -16.90 -3.65 7.34
C GLU A 80 -17.04 -2.59 6.26
N ARG A 81 -16.96 -1.32 6.61
CA ARG A 81 -17.06 -0.21 5.67
C ARG A 81 -15.79 -0.06 4.85
N SER A 82 -14.66 -0.47 5.39
CA SER A 82 -13.35 -0.30 4.77
C SER A 82 -12.86 -1.57 4.08
N GLY A 83 -13.72 -2.57 3.89
CA GLY A 83 -13.34 -3.79 3.20
C GLY A 83 -13.05 -4.97 4.12
N GLY A 84 -13.23 -4.81 5.42
CA GLY A 84 -13.10 -5.89 6.39
C GLY A 84 -11.74 -6.58 6.32
N TRP A 85 -11.74 -7.90 6.27
CA TRP A 85 -10.53 -8.72 6.27
C TRP A 85 -9.69 -8.56 5.02
N GLY A 86 -10.28 -8.05 3.94
CA GLY A 86 -9.58 -7.90 2.67
C GLY A 86 -8.78 -6.61 2.56
N ALA A 87 -8.78 -5.78 3.60
CA ALA A 87 -8.10 -4.49 3.56
C ALA A 87 -7.41 -4.17 4.87
N THR A 88 -6.35 -3.38 4.78
CA THR A 88 -5.62 -2.85 5.94
C THR A 88 -5.61 -1.33 5.81
N ILE A 89 -5.95 -0.64 6.88
CA ILE A 89 -5.90 0.81 6.92
C ILE A 89 -4.56 1.23 7.51
N VAL A 90 -3.79 1.98 6.75
CA VAL A 90 -2.43 2.39 7.12
C VAL A 90 -2.43 3.88 7.38
N THR A 91 -1.84 4.27 8.52
CA THR A 91 -1.59 5.67 8.83
C THR A 91 -0.12 5.94 8.61
N LEU A 92 0.19 6.90 7.74
CA LEU A 92 1.55 7.24 7.37
C LEU A 92 2.07 8.38 8.24
N LEU A 93 3.39 8.39 8.44
CA LEU A 93 4.05 9.53 9.08
C LEU A 93 4.08 10.71 8.10
N PRO A 94 3.98 11.95 8.60
CA PRO A 94 4.11 13.12 7.72
C PRO A 94 5.47 13.16 7.04
N ALA A 95 5.50 13.69 5.81
CA ALA A 95 6.72 13.71 5.01
C ALA A 95 7.80 14.61 5.59
N ASP A 96 7.41 15.59 6.38
CA ASP A 96 8.32 16.57 6.96
C ASP A 96 8.62 16.29 8.43
N SER A 97 8.30 15.12 8.90
CA SER A 97 8.58 14.74 10.30
C SER A 97 9.95 14.14 10.45
#